data_534e47ede71893744245a1f7c236908a
#
_entry.id   534e47ede71893744245a1f7c236908a
#
_cell.length_a   1.000
_cell.length_b   1.000
_cell.length_c   1.000
_cell.angle_alpha   90.00
_cell.angle_beta   90.00
_cell.angle_gamma   90.00
#
_symmetry.space_group_name_H-M   'P 1'
#
loop_
_entity.id
_entity.type
_entity.pdbx_description
1 polymer ?
#
loop_
_entity_poly.entity_id
_entity_poly.type
_entity_poly.pdbx_seq_one_letter_code
_entity_poly.pdbx_strand_id
1 'polypeptide(L)'
;AELSFITSAPATSTQNPNERIIFKRLEKQTNVHIDWTCFVADQFSDKKNLALAQFGNLPDGLFNAGMSDYDLLRYAKQGIIIPLENLIDKYMPNLQAVFEKYPEYRTMCTAPDGHIYSFPWIEQLGAGKEAIQAIGDIPYINKKWLDYLGLDIPTTTDELEQVLIAFRDHADDLKKQFDIEGDVIPMSFIINNGDQDPAILINGFGEGYGDTGDHFAVKDDGTVIYTTVQEGYKEGIEWLHKLVTEDLVDPEAFTQEWSTYVAKGKNHRYGLCFTWDIANIDNNTDYVMLPALTGPEGARNITRQNNSETSGFDRGRCVLTSSCRNTALAAAWIDQMYAPLQSPQNNWGSYGEKDSFNIFELSTNKDGGEMLKHLDLGDQSPVEVREAQSVNGPLAVLNEYYDMYVTQPADAKWRLDNMHETYLKDMKSKYVYPNVFMSIDDTNKVSQYDTDIKKYAEQKKADWILNG
;
A
#
# COMPACT_ATOMS: atom_id res chain seq x y z
N ALA A 1 -1.65 -8.43 -34.89
CA ALA A 1 -0.63 -7.42 -34.56
C ALA A 1 0.21 -7.93 -33.40
N GLU A 2 1.43 -7.43 -33.27
CA GLU A 2 2.38 -7.85 -32.25
C GLU A 2 3.06 -6.63 -31.60
N LEU A 3 3.23 -6.69 -30.30
CA LEU A 3 3.99 -5.72 -29.49
C LEU A 3 4.90 -6.50 -28.52
N SER A 4 5.98 -5.88 -28.09
CA SER A 4 6.92 -6.47 -27.13
C SER A 4 7.00 -5.65 -25.85
N PHE A 5 6.89 -6.32 -24.69
CA PHE A 5 6.95 -5.67 -23.39
C PHE A 5 7.86 -6.41 -22.40
N ILE A 6 8.57 -5.65 -21.60
CA ILE A 6 9.19 -6.13 -20.37
C ILE A 6 8.21 -5.96 -19.21
N THR A 7 8.15 -6.95 -18.34
CA THR A 7 7.38 -6.92 -17.10
C THR A 7 8.06 -7.72 -16.00
N SER A 8 7.44 -7.75 -14.82
CA SER A 8 7.87 -8.60 -13.70
C SER A 8 6.69 -9.36 -13.12
N ALA A 9 6.98 -10.50 -12.50
CA ALA A 9 6.02 -11.27 -11.73
C ALA A 9 6.69 -11.82 -10.46
N PRO A 10 5.94 -12.02 -9.36
CA PRO A 10 6.43 -12.71 -8.18
C PRO A 10 6.93 -14.11 -8.52
N ALA A 11 7.92 -14.62 -7.78
CA ALA A 11 8.46 -15.98 -7.99
C ALA A 11 7.40 -17.08 -7.83
N THR A 12 6.35 -16.81 -7.05
CA THR A 12 5.21 -17.69 -6.81
C THR A 12 4.20 -17.73 -7.97
N SER A 13 4.36 -16.87 -8.97
CA SER A 13 3.48 -16.76 -10.14
C SER A 13 4.12 -17.34 -11.40
N THR A 14 3.29 -17.61 -12.44
CA THR A 14 3.83 -17.92 -13.77
C THR A 14 4.71 -16.78 -14.28
N GLN A 15 5.85 -17.12 -14.85
CA GLN A 15 6.78 -16.17 -15.49
C GLN A 15 6.46 -15.94 -16.98
N ASN A 16 5.36 -16.52 -17.46
CA ASN A 16 4.84 -16.27 -18.80
C ASN A 16 3.45 -15.62 -18.72
N PRO A 17 3.34 -14.29 -18.86
CA PRO A 17 2.04 -13.61 -18.80
C PRO A 17 0.99 -14.14 -19.78
N ASN A 18 1.39 -14.69 -20.94
CA ASN A 18 0.46 -15.26 -21.92
C ASN A 18 -0.24 -16.53 -21.42
N GLU A 19 0.21 -17.15 -20.35
CA GLU A 19 -0.51 -18.25 -19.70
C GLU A 19 -1.69 -17.77 -18.85
N ARG A 20 -1.70 -16.48 -18.47
CA ARG A 20 -2.78 -15.90 -17.68
C ARG A 20 -4.06 -15.73 -18.51
N ILE A 21 -5.17 -16.15 -17.95
CA ILE A 21 -6.48 -16.04 -18.62
C ILE A 21 -6.83 -14.59 -18.97
N ILE A 22 -6.41 -13.64 -18.17
CA ILE A 22 -6.60 -12.20 -18.38
C ILE A 22 -6.01 -11.80 -19.74
N PHE A 23 -4.75 -12.16 -20.00
CA PHE A 23 -4.08 -11.82 -21.25
C PHE A 23 -4.54 -12.68 -22.44
N LYS A 24 -4.91 -13.96 -22.23
CA LYS A 24 -5.54 -14.78 -23.27
C LYS A 24 -6.86 -14.18 -23.78
N ARG A 25 -7.69 -13.68 -22.87
CA ARG A 25 -8.93 -12.97 -23.24
C ARG A 25 -8.63 -11.68 -23.99
N LEU A 26 -7.67 -10.92 -23.51
CA LEU A 26 -7.28 -9.64 -24.11
C LEU A 26 -6.73 -9.83 -25.52
N GLU A 27 -5.86 -10.82 -25.73
CA GLU A 27 -5.35 -11.18 -27.06
C GLU A 27 -6.50 -11.57 -28.01
N LYS A 28 -7.44 -12.41 -27.56
CA LYS A 28 -8.61 -12.79 -28.36
C LYS A 28 -9.50 -11.59 -28.69
N GLN A 29 -9.65 -10.66 -27.78
CA GLN A 29 -10.51 -9.48 -27.92
C GLN A 29 -9.89 -8.43 -28.83
N THR A 30 -8.59 -8.21 -28.74
CA THR A 30 -7.88 -7.13 -29.44
C THR A 30 -7.19 -7.60 -30.73
N ASN A 31 -6.96 -8.90 -30.88
CA ASN A 31 -6.11 -9.49 -31.92
C ASN A 31 -4.68 -8.92 -31.91
N VAL A 32 -4.18 -8.61 -30.72
CA VAL A 32 -2.80 -8.15 -30.48
C VAL A 32 -2.08 -9.17 -29.59
N HIS A 33 -1.04 -9.76 -30.12
CA HIS A 33 -0.14 -10.67 -29.39
C HIS A 33 0.94 -9.86 -28.71
N ILE A 34 1.26 -10.22 -27.46
CA ILE A 34 2.36 -9.60 -26.73
C ILE A 34 3.50 -10.58 -26.54
N ASP A 35 4.66 -10.20 -27.04
CA ASP A 35 5.92 -10.89 -26.75
C ASP A 35 6.49 -10.37 -25.42
N TRP A 36 6.39 -11.19 -24.39
CA TRP A 36 6.79 -10.82 -23.04
C TRP A 36 8.20 -11.23 -22.71
N THR A 37 8.99 -10.30 -22.20
CA THR A 37 10.17 -10.59 -21.39
C THR A 37 9.82 -10.38 -19.93
N CYS A 38 9.61 -11.47 -19.18
CA CYS A 38 9.21 -11.41 -17.77
C CYS A 38 10.39 -11.76 -16.86
N PHE A 39 10.65 -10.92 -15.87
CA PHE A 39 11.65 -11.14 -14.83
C PHE A 39 10.98 -11.42 -13.48
N VAL A 40 11.67 -12.19 -12.64
CA VAL A 40 11.26 -12.35 -11.23
C VAL A 40 11.35 -10.98 -10.54
N ALA A 41 10.33 -10.63 -9.76
CA ALA A 41 10.17 -9.31 -9.14
C ALA A 41 11.40 -8.87 -8.35
N ASP A 42 12.02 -9.76 -7.57
CA ASP A 42 13.20 -9.45 -6.75
C ASP A 42 14.45 -9.05 -7.57
N GLN A 43 14.49 -9.45 -8.83
CA GLN A 43 15.62 -9.14 -9.74
C GLN A 43 15.28 -8.02 -10.73
N PHE A 44 14.04 -7.55 -10.71
CA PHE A 44 13.52 -6.71 -11.77
C PHE A 44 14.24 -5.38 -11.92
N SER A 45 14.59 -4.72 -10.82
CA SER A 45 15.27 -3.42 -10.85
C SER A 45 16.58 -3.47 -11.65
N ASP A 46 17.43 -4.46 -11.36
CA ASP A 46 18.71 -4.63 -12.04
C ASP A 46 18.53 -5.03 -13.51
N LYS A 47 17.62 -5.99 -13.76
CA LYS A 47 17.33 -6.46 -15.12
C LYS A 47 16.75 -5.37 -16.02
N LYS A 48 15.85 -4.55 -15.47
CA LYS A 48 15.27 -3.37 -16.14
C LYS A 48 16.37 -2.38 -16.53
N ASN A 49 17.24 -2.03 -15.60
CA ASN A 49 18.33 -1.08 -15.85
C ASN A 49 19.30 -1.60 -16.93
N LEU A 50 19.63 -2.88 -16.91
CA LEU A 50 20.45 -3.51 -17.96
C LEU A 50 19.75 -3.49 -19.33
N ALA A 51 18.46 -3.80 -19.39
CA ALA A 51 17.68 -3.76 -20.63
C ALA A 51 17.62 -2.35 -21.22
N LEU A 52 17.39 -1.33 -20.41
CA LEU A 52 17.34 0.07 -20.85
C LEU A 52 18.72 0.63 -21.26
N ALA A 53 19.80 0.05 -20.78
CA ALA A 53 21.16 0.41 -21.20
C ALA A 53 21.53 -0.11 -22.60
N GLN A 54 20.79 -1.08 -23.14
CA GLN A 54 21.01 -1.66 -24.46
C GLN A 54 20.33 -0.85 -25.56
N PHE A 55 20.83 0.34 -25.81
CA PHE A 55 20.35 1.23 -26.85
C PHE A 55 20.37 0.52 -28.23
N GLY A 56 19.21 0.32 -28.85
CA GLY A 56 19.07 -0.33 -30.16
C GLY A 56 18.41 -1.71 -30.14
N ASN A 57 18.18 -2.29 -28.97
CA ASN A 57 17.42 -3.53 -28.80
C ASN A 57 16.38 -3.41 -27.67
N LEU A 58 15.68 -2.29 -27.65
CA LEU A 58 14.64 -2.04 -26.65
C LEU A 58 13.32 -2.69 -27.09
N PRO A 59 12.50 -3.19 -26.15
CA PRO A 59 11.11 -3.57 -26.43
C PRO A 59 10.26 -2.34 -26.77
N ASP A 60 9.02 -2.55 -27.22
CA ASP A 60 8.08 -1.44 -27.42
C ASP A 60 7.79 -0.68 -26.13
N GLY A 61 7.75 -1.38 -25.00
CA GLY A 61 7.54 -0.75 -23.71
C GLY A 61 7.88 -1.62 -22.50
N LEU A 62 7.70 -1.05 -21.33
CA LEU A 62 7.75 -1.71 -20.04
C LEU A 62 6.38 -1.61 -19.38
N PHE A 63 5.75 -2.75 -19.10
CA PHE A 63 4.35 -2.79 -18.66
C PHE A 63 4.18 -2.55 -17.15
N ASN A 64 5.05 -3.10 -16.33
CA ASN A 64 5.06 -2.91 -14.87
C ASN A 64 6.44 -2.35 -14.48
N ALA A 65 6.73 -1.13 -14.95
CA ALA A 65 8.07 -0.60 -15.00
C ALA A 65 8.64 -0.18 -13.64
N GLY A 66 7.79 0.33 -12.72
CA GLY A 66 8.25 0.84 -11.44
C GLY A 66 9.33 1.91 -11.58
N MET A 67 9.11 2.88 -12.47
CA MET A 67 10.03 3.98 -12.70
C MET A 67 9.91 5.04 -11.61
N SER A 68 11.05 5.44 -11.04
CA SER A 68 11.11 6.65 -10.21
C SER A 68 10.95 7.92 -11.06
N ASP A 69 10.61 9.04 -10.43
CA ASP A 69 10.54 10.35 -11.12
C ASP A 69 11.89 10.71 -11.77
N TYR A 70 12.97 10.44 -11.05
CA TYR A 70 14.33 10.64 -11.55
C TYR A 70 14.60 9.83 -12.81
N ASP A 71 14.23 8.53 -12.80
CA ASP A 71 14.45 7.64 -13.95
C ASP A 71 13.59 8.03 -15.15
N LEU A 72 12.34 8.44 -14.94
CA LEU A 72 11.49 8.94 -16.02
C LEU A 72 12.14 10.12 -16.75
N LEU A 73 12.61 11.12 -16.00
CA LEU A 73 13.26 12.30 -16.59
C LEU A 73 14.61 11.96 -17.20
N ARG A 74 15.41 11.10 -16.56
CA ARG A 74 16.72 10.67 -17.06
C ARG A 74 16.60 9.92 -18.38
N TYR A 75 15.73 8.92 -18.44
CA TYR A 75 15.54 8.13 -19.67
C TYR A 75 14.84 8.92 -20.78
N ALA A 76 13.95 9.84 -20.43
CA ALA A 76 13.37 10.78 -21.39
C ALA A 76 14.44 11.70 -22.00
N LYS A 77 15.32 12.27 -21.18
CA LYS A 77 16.44 13.11 -21.64
C LYS A 77 17.41 12.36 -22.55
N GLN A 78 17.60 11.07 -22.29
CA GLN A 78 18.44 10.19 -23.12
C GLN A 78 17.73 9.71 -24.39
N GLY A 79 16.46 10.04 -24.59
CA GLY A 79 15.67 9.57 -25.74
C GLY A 79 15.34 8.08 -25.72
N ILE A 80 15.39 7.43 -24.55
CA ILE A 80 15.08 6.02 -24.36
C ILE A 80 13.58 5.79 -24.24
N ILE A 81 12.87 6.65 -23.50
CA ILE A 81 11.42 6.66 -23.41
C ILE A 81 10.85 7.90 -24.08
N ILE A 82 9.60 7.82 -24.51
CA ILE A 82 8.95 8.87 -25.32
C ILE A 82 7.85 9.61 -24.55
N PRO A 83 7.55 10.87 -24.91
CA PRO A 83 6.40 11.60 -24.39
C PRO A 83 5.09 10.98 -24.89
N LEU A 84 4.08 10.92 -24.03
CA LEU A 84 2.85 10.15 -24.21
C LEU A 84 1.58 10.99 -24.31
N GLU A 85 1.60 12.29 -23.96
CA GLU A 85 0.39 13.11 -23.86
C GLU A 85 -0.42 13.14 -25.16
N ASN A 86 0.24 13.24 -26.32
CA ASN A 86 -0.44 13.22 -27.60
C ASN A 86 -1.06 11.85 -27.94
N LEU A 87 -0.45 10.77 -27.48
CA LEU A 87 -1.00 9.41 -27.63
C LEU A 87 -2.23 9.21 -26.74
N ILE A 88 -2.17 9.72 -25.51
CA ILE A 88 -3.29 9.68 -24.57
C ILE A 88 -4.47 10.43 -25.19
N ASP A 89 -4.25 11.66 -25.62
CA ASP A 89 -5.32 12.53 -26.15
C ASP A 89 -5.93 12.01 -27.45
N LYS A 90 -5.22 11.16 -28.18
CA LYS A 90 -5.69 10.70 -29.49
C LYS A 90 -6.19 9.26 -29.50
N TYR A 91 -5.63 8.39 -28.66
CA TYR A 91 -5.86 6.93 -28.77
C TYR A 91 -6.31 6.25 -27.48
N MET A 92 -6.47 7.00 -26.38
CA MET A 92 -6.73 6.40 -25.06
C MET A 92 -8.01 6.94 -24.41
N PRO A 93 -9.21 6.64 -24.96
CA PRO A 93 -10.46 7.19 -24.42
C PRO A 93 -10.77 6.77 -22.99
N ASN A 94 -10.37 5.58 -22.55
CA ASN A 94 -10.59 5.15 -21.16
C ASN A 94 -9.72 5.97 -20.18
N LEU A 95 -8.44 6.17 -20.48
CA LEU A 95 -7.57 6.99 -19.65
C LEU A 95 -7.97 8.47 -19.68
N GLN A 96 -8.40 8.98 -20.84
CA GLN A 96 -8.93 10.35 -20.93
C GLN A 96 -10.15 10.54 -20.01
N ALA A 97 -11.07 9.59 -19.98
CA ALA A 97 -12.23 9.63 -19.09
C ALA A 97 -11.83 9.71 -17.62
N VAL A 98 -10.78 9.00 -17.21
CA VAL A 98 -10.21 9.10 -15.85
C VAL A 98 -9.67 10.50 -15.59
N PHE A 99 -8.89 11.06 -16.51
CA PHE A 99 -8.29 12.38 -16.37
C PHE A 99 -9.32 13.53 -16.45
N GLU A 100 -10.39 13.37 -17.22
CA GLU A 100 -11.50 14.33 -17.25
C GLU A 100 -12.25 14.38 -15.92
N LYS A 101 -12.46 13.22 -15.32
CA LYS A 101 -13.16 13.12 -14.04
C LYS A 101 -12.29 13.54 -12.85
N TYR A 102 -11.01 13.22 -12.89
CA TYR A 102 -10.01 13.50 -11.87
C TYR A 102 -8.79 14.18 -12.51
N PRO A 103 -8.88 15.49 -12.83
CA PRO A 103 -7.82 16.23 -13.54
C PRO A 103 -6.48 16.24 -12.78
N GLU A 104 -6.51 16.10 -11.47
CA GLU A 104 -5.32 16.00 -10.61
C GLU A 104 -4.40 14.85 -11.01
N TYR A 105 -4.92 13.73 -11.49
CA TYR A 105 -4.07 12.61 -11.95
C TYR A 105 -3.25 12.97 -13.18
N ARG A 106 -3.84 13.71 -14.13
CA ARG A 106 -3.09 14.21 -15.28
C ARG A 106 -2.00 15.17 -14.85
N THR A 107 -2.31 16.07 -13.92
CA THR A 107 -1.34 17.01 -13.35
C THR A 107 -0.20 16.27 -12.66
N MET A 108 -0.50 15.27 -11.84
CA MET A 108 0.52 14.46 -11.15
C MET A 108 1.37 13.61 -12.12
N CYS A 109 0.83 13.21 -13.27
CA CYS A 109 1.58 12.51 -14.31
C CYS A 109 2.48 13.44 -15.13
N THR A 110 2.19 14.75 -15.15
CA THR A 110 2.92 15.72 -15.97
C THR A 110 4.23 16.08 -15.30
N ALA A 111 5.33 15.83 -16.00
CA ALA A 111 6.67 16.17 -15.55
C ALA A 111 6.90 17.69 -15.57
N PRO A 112 7.94 18.20 -14.88
CA PRO A 112 8.27 19.64 -14.84
C PRO A 112 8.55 20.26 -16.22
N ASP A 113 8.92 19.47 -17.21
CA ASP A 113 9.12 19.88 -18.59
C ASP A 113 7.82 19.96 -19.42
N GLY A 114 6.67 19.64 -18.82
CA GLY A 114 5.35 19.68 -19.44
C GLY A 114 4.92 18.41 -20.16
N HIS A 115 5.76 17.37 -20.18
CA HIS A 115 5.46 16.09 -20.82
C HIS A 115 4.94 15.04 -19.84
N ILE A 116 4.21 14.05 -20.35
CA ILE A 116 3.84 12.82 -19.65
C ILE A 116 4.68 11.68 -20.23
N TYR A 117 5.45 11.00 -19.39
CA TYR A 117 6.39 9.96 -19.82
C TYR A 117 5.96 8.53 -19.43
N SER A 118 4.88 8.40 -18.65
CA SER A 118 4.38 7.10 -18.22
C SER A 118 2.88 7.08 -18.06
N PHE A 119 2.30 5.89 -18.21
CA PHE A 119 0.91 5.62 -17.90
C PHE A 119 0.80 5.19 -16.44
N PRO A 120 -0.13 5.79 -15.66
CA PRO A 120 -0.20 5.59 -14.23
C PRO A 120 -0.92 4.29 -13.83
N TRP A 121 -0.68 3.88 -12.58
CA TRP A 121 -1.53 3.00 -11.81
C TRP A 121 -2.32 3.84 -10.80
N ILE A 122 -3.63 3.64 -10.76
CA ILE A 122 -4.55 4.37 -9.91
C ILE A 122 -5.47 3.35 -9.22
N GLU A 123 -5.51 3.39 -7.89
CA GLU A 123 -6.43 2.57 -7.12
C GLU A 123 -7.06 3.41 -6.01
N GLN A 124 -8.29 3.86 -6.24
CA GLN A 124 -9.07 4.53 -5.21
C GLN A 124 -9.76 3.48 -4.34
N LEU A 125 -9.38 3.40 -3.09
CA LEU A 125 -10.02 2.55 -2.08
C LEU A 125 -10.62 3.43 -0.99
N GLY A 126 -11.83 3.86 -1.17
CA GLY A 126 -12.50 4.76 -0.24
C GLY A 126 -14.00 4.87 -0.46
N ALA A 127 -14.50 4.35 -1.59
CA ALA A 127 -15.93 4.36 -1.94
C ALA A 127 -16.61 5.71 -1.68
N GLY A 128 -15.99 6.81 -2.10
CA GLY A 128 -16.50 8.18 -1.93
C GLY A 128 -16.36 8.75 -0.50
N LYS A 129 -15.63 8.05 0.36
CA LYS A 129 -15.30 8.46 1.73
C LYS A 129 -13.82 8.81 1.83
N GLU A 130 -13.26 8.73 3.03
CA GLU A 130 -11.81 8.82 3.22
C GLU A 130 -11.07 7.69 2.52
N ALA A 131 -9.83 7.95 2.12
CA ALA A 131 -8.96 6.91 1.57
C ALA A 131 -8.74 5.80 2.60
N ILE A 132 -8.69 4.56 2.14
CA ILE A 132 -8.41 3.42 3.02
C ILE A 132 -7.01 3.53 3.67
N GLN A 133 -6.11 4.29 3.05
CA GLN A 133 -4.76 4.59 3.57
C GLN A 133 -4.66 5.97 4.21
N ALA A 134 -5.79 6.60 4.56
CA ALA A 134 -5.77 7.89 5.25
C ALA A 134 -5.01 7.82 6.57
N ILE A 135 -5.04 6.66 7.21
CA ILE A 135 -4.28 6.33 8.42
C ILE A 135 -3.52 5.04 8.16
N GLY A 136 -2.24 5.01 8.49
CA GLY A 136 -1.40 3.81 8.47
C GLY A 136 -1.16 3.25 9.87
N ASP A 137 -0.35 2.21 9.94
CA ASP A 137 0.15 1.62 11.20
C ASP A 137 -0.97 1.24 12.18
N ILE A 138 -2.11 0.76 11.69
CA ILE A 138 -3.27 0.49 12.53
C ILE A 138 -3.01 -0.72 13.44
N PRO A 139 -3.17 -0.56 14.76
CA PRO A 139 -3.00 -1.63 15.72
C PRO A 139 -4.24 -2.50 15.85
N TYR A 140 -4.00 -3.80 16.02
CA TYR A 140 -5.01 -4.81 16.31
C TYR A 140 -4.74 -5.42 17.68
N ILE A 141 -5.75 -5.41 18.55
CA ILE A 141 -5.67 -5.99 19.89
C ILE A 141 -6.43 -7.31 19.96
N ASN A 142 -5.86 -8.29 20.64
CA ASN A 142 -6.44 -9.61 20.80
C ASN A 142 -7.66 -9.58 21.73
N LYS A 143 -8.85 -9.47 21.13
CA LYS A 143 -10.12 -9.40 21.84
C LYS A 143 -10.42 -10.67 22.63
N LYS A 144 -9.99 -11.82 22.10
CA LYS A 144 -10.16 -13.11 22.73
C LYS A 144 -9.39 -13.20 24.06
N TRP A 145 -8.19 -12.63 24.13
CA TRP A 145 -7.43 -12.56 25.38
C TRP A 145 -8.06 -11.57 26.37
N LEU A 146 -8.52 -10.41 25.88
CA LEU A 146 -9.23 -9.44 26.72
C LEU A 146 -10.46 -10.07 27.36
N ASP A 147 -11.29 -10.76 26.58
CA ASP A 147 -12.50 -11.43 27.10
C ASP A 147 -12.20 -12.50 28.15
N TYR A 148 -11.16 -13.29 27.89
CA TYR A 148 -10.74 -14.33 28.84
C TYR A 148 -10.25 -13.75 30.18
N LEU A 149 -9.53 -12.63 30.13
CA LEU A 149 -9.02 -11.96 31.32
C LEU A 149 -10.03 -10.99 31.96
N GLY A 150 -11.20 -10.81 31.36
CA GLY A 150 -12.23 -9.87 31.84
C GLY A 150 -11.81 -8.42 31.72
N LEU A 151 -11.06 -8.07 30.67
CA LEU A 151 -10.55 -6.73 30.40
C LEU A 151 -11.35 -6.05 29.29
N ASP A 152 -11.54 -4.75 29.43
CA ASP A 152 -12.13 -3.91 28.40
C ASP A 152 -11.08 -3.53 27.32
N ILE A 153 -11.54 -3.13 26.14
CA ILE A 153 -10.69 -2.56 25.10
C ILE A 153 -10.12 -1.23 25.61
N PRO A 154 -8.79 -1.05 25.67
CA PRO A 154 -8.20 0.17 26.17
C PRO A 154 -8.51 1.38 25.27
N THR A 155 -8.74 2.54 25.86
CA THR A 155 -9.01 3.81 25.20
C THR A 155 -7.99 4.90 25.55
N THR A 156 -7.12 4.63 26.51
CA THR A 156 -6.02 5.51 26.90
C THR A 156 -4.69 4.78 26.85
N THR A 157 -3.61 5.54 26.80
CA THR A 157 -2.24 4.96 26.84
C THR A 157 -1.97 4.21 28.14
N ASP A 158 -2.49 4.71 29.27
CA ASP A 158 -2.37 4.04 30.57
C ASP A 158 -3.16 2.74 30.62
N GLU A 159 -4.38 2.72 30.10
CA GLU A 159 -5.18 1.49 30.01
C GLU A 159 -4.51 0.45 29.11
N LEU A 160 -3.93 0.87 27.97
CA LEU A 160 -3.16 -0.05 27.12
C LEU A 160 -1.97 -0.64 27.86
N GLU A 161 -1.21 0.17 28.58
CA GLU A 161 -0.09 -0.32 29.40
C GLU A 161 -0.55 -1.37 30.40
N GLN A 162 -1.66 -1.14 31.12
CA GLN A 162 -2.22 -2.12 32.06
C GLN A 162 -2.68 -3.41 31.37
N VAL A 163 -3.27 -3.31 30.18
CA VAL A 163 -3.65 -4.50 29.38
C VAL A 163 -2.42 -5.29 28.97
N LEU A 164 -1.37 -4.63 28.49
CA LEU A 164 -0.13 -5.31 28.10
C LEU A 164 0.56 -5.98 29.29
N ILE A 165 0.55 -5.33 30.47
CA ILE A 165 1.02 -5.91 31.72
C ILE A 165 0.22 -7.17 32.06
N ALA A 166 -1.11 -7.12 31.93
CA ALA A 166 -1.96 -8.30 32.17
C ALA A 166 -1.64 -9.44 31.19
N PHE A 167 -1.39 -9.17 29.93
CA PHE A 167 -0.97 -10.17 28.96
C PHE A 167 0.37 -10.83 29.33
N ARG A 168 1.33 -10.02 29.76
CA ARG A 168 2.63 -10.52 30.27
C ARG A 168 2.45 -11.39 31.51
N ASP A 169 1.74 -10.89 32.51
CA ASP A 169 1.62 -11.53 33.82
C ASP A 169 0.76 -12.80 33.76
N HIS A 170 -0.16 -12.90 32.82
CA HIS A 170 -1.01 -14.08 32.57
C HIS A 170 -0.56 -14.91 31.36
N ALA A 171 0.70 -14.76 30.91
CA ALA A 171 1.22 -15.42 29.72
C ALA A 171 1.05 -16.94 29.76
N ASP A 172 1.34 -17.59 30.88
CA ASP A 172 1.20 -19.05 31.06
C ASP A 172 -0.27 -19.51 30.97
N ASP A 173 -1.19 -18.73 31.55
CA ASP A 173 -2.61 -19.00 31.48
C ASP A 173 -3.14 -18.87 30.04
N LEU A 174 -2.76 -17.79 29.33
CA LEU A 174 -3.12 -17.55 27.94
C LEU A 174 -2.57 -18.64 27.02
N LYS A 175 -1.30 -19.03 27.22
CA LYS A 175 -0.65 -20.08 26.46
C LYS A 175 -1.38 -21.42 26.58
N LYS A 176 -1.76 -21.77 27.79
CA LYS A 176 -2.49 -23.00 28.08
C LYS A 176 -3.94 -22.99 27.57
N GLN A 177 -4.63 -21.85 27.76
CA GLN A 177 -6.02 -21.68 27.37
C GLN A 177 -6.23 -21.73 25.86
N PHE A 178 -5.31 -21.14 25.10
CA PHE A 178 -5.45 -20.94 23.66
C PHE A 178 -4.46 -21.75 22.81
N ASP A 179 -3.77 -22.72 23.44
CA ASP A 179 -2.82 -23.63 22.78
C ASP A 179 -1.77 -22.88 21.91
N ILE A 180 -1.17 -21.83 22.51
CA ILE A 180 -0.22 -20.96 21.81
C ILE A 180 1.13 -21.66 21.70
N GLU A 181 1.64 -21.78 20.48
CA GLU A 181 2.99 -22.28 20.23
C GLU A 181 4.04 -21.19 20.36
N GLY A 182 4.90 -21.32 21.35
CA GLY A 182 5.92 -20.35 21.70
C GLY A 182 5.53 -19.43 22.86
N ASP A 183 6.27 -18.34 23.03
CA ASP A 183 5.98 -17.39 24.10
C ASP A 183 4.90 -16.40 23.71
N VAL A 184 4.05 -16.07 24.68
CA VAL A 184 3.11 -14.95 24.56
C VAL A 184 3.88 -13.64 24.40
N ILE A 185 3.48 -12.83 23.43
CA ILE A 185 4.09 -11.53 23.17
C ILE A 185 3.01 -10.46 23.41
N PRO A 186 3.13 -9.65 24.47
CA PRO A 186 2.13 -8.61 24.72
C PRO A 186 1.97 -7.63 23.56
N MET A 187 3.07 -7.13 22.99
CA MET A 187 3.07 -6.25 21.83
C MET A 187 4.24 -6.56 20.90
N SER A 188 4.00 -6.64 19.61
CA SER A 188 5.04 -6.75 18.59
C SER A 188 4.78 -5.82 17.41
N PHE A 189 5.86 -5.44 16.74
CA PHE A 189 5.89 -4.60 15.55
C PHE A 189 7.16 -4.87 14.72
N ILE A 190 7.29 -4.24 13.59
CA ILE A 190 8.54 -4.17 12.82
C ILE A 190 8.91 -2.69 12.73
N ILE A 191 9.93 -2.27 13.46
CA ILE A 191 10.34 -0.87 13.51
C ILE A 191 10.64 -0.30 12.12
N ASN A 192 10.17 0.90 11.83
CA ASN A 192 10.36 1.61 10.57
C ASN A 192 9.86 0.85 9.32
N ASN A 193 8.89 -0.03 9.47
CA ASN A 193 8.38 -0.85 8.37
C ASN A 193 6.88 -0.60 8.12
N GLY A 194 6.57 0.36 7.28
CA GLY A 194 5.22 0.60 6.74
C GLY A 194 4.11 0.38 7.76
N ASP A 195 3.14 -0.47 7.42
CA ASP A 195 1.97 -0.76 8.27
C ASP A 195 2.27 -1.55 9.55
N GLN A 196 3.51 -1.94 9.80
CA GLN A 196 3.92 -2.69 11.00
C GLN A 196 4.62 -1.83 12.05
N ASP A 197 4.77 -0.53 11.81
CA ASP A 197 5.45 0.40 12.72
C ASP A 197 4.53 0.88 13.86
N PRO A 198 5.04 1.12 15.09
CA PRO A 198 4.22 1.58 16.20
C PRO A 198 3.95 3.10 16.22
N ALA A 199 4.26 3.84 15.17
CA ALA A 199 4.20 5.31 15.14
C ALA A 199 2.84 5.89 15.55
N ILE A 200 1.74 5.21 15.23
CA ILE A 200 0.39 5.67 15.60
C ILE A 200 0.19 5.81 17.12
N LEU A 201 0.92 5.05 17.92
CA LEU A 201 0.84 5.14 19.39
C LEU A 201 1.41 6.45 19.94
N ILE A 202 2.31 7.11 19.18
CA ILE A 202 2.85 8.44 19.53
C ILE A 202 1.76 9.51 19.49
N ASN A 203 0.69 9.27 18.75
CA ASN A 203 -0.41 10.22 18.57
C ASN A 203 -1.16 10.57 19.88
N GLY A 204 -1.00 9.80 20.94
CA GLY A 204 -1.53 10.09 22.27
C GLY A 204 -0.78 11.14 23.08
N PHE A 205 0.29 11.74 22.53
CA PHE A 205 1.21 12.59 23.30
C PHE A 205 1.35 14.00 22.70
N GLY A 206 1.40 14.99 23.60
CA GLY A 206 1.59 16.39 23.25
C GLY A 206 0.44 17.04 22.51
N GLU A 207 0.58 18.34 22.26
CA GLU A 207 -0.30 19.08 21.37
C GLU A 207 0.23 18.98 19.92
N GLY A 208 -0.65 18.78 18.97
CA GLY A 208 -0.27 18.87 17.56
C GLY A 208 -0.73 17.75 16.69
N TYR A 209 0.17 17.15 15.95
CA TYR A 209 -0.14 16.33 14.78
C TYR A 209 0.46 14.92 14.86
N GLY A 210 0.72 14.37 15.99
CA GLY A 210 1.23 12.99 16.08
C GLY A 210 2.42 12.69 15.14
N ASP A 211 2.51 11.45 14.67
CA ASP A 211 3.57 11.00 13.75
C ASP A 211 3.01 10.11 12.63
N THR A 212 3.76 10.02 11.54
CA THR A 212 3.57 9.11 10.41
C THR A 212 4.88 8.41 10.10
N GLY A 213 4.83 7.33 9.31
CA GLY A 213 6.06 6.63 8.88
C GLY A 213 7.06 7.51 8.13
N ASP A 214 6.59 8.56 7.44
CA ASP A 214 7.45 9.51 6.73
C ASP A 214 7.84 10.73 7.56
N HIS A 215 7.32 10.87 8.77
CA HIS A 215 7.57 11.97 9.70
C HIS A 215 7.14 13.35 9.20
N PHE A 216 6.17 13.42 8.29
CA PHE A 216 5.58 14.68 7.82
C PHE A 216 4.12 14.78 8.22
N ALA A 217 3.71 15.97 8.62
CA ALA A 217 2.33 16.34 8.73
C ALA A 217 2.09 17.72 8.10
N VAL A 218 0.88 17.93 7.60
CA VAL A 218 0.46 19.21 7.05
C VAL A 218 -0.63 19.79 7.93
N LYS A 219 -0.39 20.96 8.50
CA LYS A 219 -1.37 21.67 9.32
C LYS A 219 -2.56 22.17 8.49
N ASP A 220 -3.66 22.53 9.16
CA ASP A 220 -4.84 23.09 8.50
C ASP A 220 -4.60 24.42 7.78
N ASP A 221 -3.52 25.14 8.13
CA ASP A 221 -3.07 26.36 7.46
C ASP A 221 -2.12 26.09 6.27
N GLY A 222 -1.85 24.82 5.96
CA GLY A 222 -0.94 24.39 4.90
C GLY A 222 0.53 24.34 5.29
N THR A 223 0.89 24.64 6.53
CA THR A 223 2.28 24.53 6.99
C THR A 223 2.70 23.08 7.09
N VAL A 224 3.81 22.73 6.46
CA VAL A 224 4.43 21.39 6.59
C VAL A 224 5.33 21.37 7.83
N ILE A 225 5.18 20.33 8.63
CA ILE A 225 6.01 20.10 9.82
C ILE A 225 6.71 18.74 9.73
N TYR A 226 7.91 18.68 10.30
CA TYR A 226 8.63 17.42 10.52
C TYR A 226 8.31 16.93 11.92
N THR A 227 7.61 15.81 12.03
CA THR A 227 6.98 15.38 13.28
C THR A 227 7.97 14.98 14.37
N THR A 228 9.16 14.51 14.00
CA THR A 228 10.20 14.06 14.95
C THR A 228 10.75 15.17 15.86
N VAL A 229 10.53 16.44 15.52
CA VAL A 229 11.01 17.58 16.32
C VAL A 229 9.95 18.14 17.27
N GLN A 230 8.77 17.53 17.33
CA GLN A 230 7.70 17.90 18.23
C GLN A 230 7.93 17.33 19.65
N GLU A 231 7.51 18.05 20.68
CA GLU A 231 7.61 17.56 22.07
C GLU A 231 6.78 16.28 22.25
N GLY A 232 5.59 16.19 21.68
CA GLY A 232 4.77 14.99 21.74
C GLY A 232 5.42 13.74 21.13
N TYR A 233 6.28 13.93 20.11
CA TYR A 233 7.08 12.81 19.57
C TYR A 233 8.05 12.26 20.63
N LYS A 234 8.78 13.15 21.31
CA LYS A 234 9.70 12.77 22.39
C LYS A 234 8.98 12.04 23.52
N GLU A 235 7.87 12.59 24.00
CA GLU A 235 7.05 11.97 25.05
C GLU A 235 6.55 10.59 24.64
N GLY A 236 6.09 10.43 23.42
CA GLY A 236 5.64 9.15 22.88
C GLY A 236 6.77 8.12 22.78
N ILE A 237 7.97 8.53 22.35
CA ILE A 237 9.16 7.67 22.33
C ILE A 237 9.57 7.25 23.74
N GLU A 238 9.57 8.17 24.71
CA GLU A 238 9.85 7.87 26.11
C GLU A 238 8.85 6.85 26.69
N TRP A 239 7.56 6.98 26.35
CA TRP A 239 6.56 6.02 26.75
C TRP A 239 6.75 4.65 26.07
N LEU A 240 7.07 4.59 24.79
CA LEU A 240 7.39 3.33 24.10
C LEU A 240 8.63 2.66 24.73
N HIS A 241 9.64 3.44 25.08
CA HIS A 241 10.80 2.93 25.82
C HIS A 241 10.40 2.32 27.18
N LYS A 242 9.50 2.97 27.91
CA LYS A 242 8.97 2.43 29.16
C LYS A 242 8.35 1.05 28.95
N LEU A 243 7.55 0.86 27.87
CA LEU A 243 6.94 -0.45 27.56
C LEU A 243 8.03 -1.52 27.30
N VAL A 244 9.14 -1.15 26.66
CA VAL A 244 10.30 -2.05 26.46
C VAL A 244 10.92 -2.45 27.80
N THR A 245 11.14 -1.50 28.69
CA THR A 245 11.76 -1.76 30.01
C THR A 245 10.88 -2.60 30.93
N GLU A 246 9.59 -2.65 30.67
CA GLU A 246 8.61 -3.47 31.38
C GLU A 246 8.40 -4.85 30.76
N ASP A 247 9.21 -5.26 29.81
CA ASP A 247 9.11 -6.53 29.07
C ASP A 247 7.75 -6.73 28.34
N LEU A 248 7.18 -5.63 27.84
CA LEU A 248 5.89 -5.65 27.13
C LEU A 248 6.04 -5.71 25.61
N VAL A 249 7.24 -5.51 25.10
CA VAL A 249 7.54 -5.45 23.66
C VAL A 249 8.38 -6.65 23.24
N ASP A 250 8.05 -7.22 22.11
CA ASP A 250 8.84 -8.27 21.45
C ASP A 250 10.29 -7.81 21.27
N PRO A 251 11.28 -8.49 21.85
CA PRO A 251 12.68 -8.08 21.70
C PRO A 251 13.16 -8.11 20.25
N GLU A 252 12.54 -8.92 19.39
CA GLU A 252 12.88 -8.98 17.97
C GLU A 252 12.19 -7.90 17.13
N ALA A 253 11.31 -7.08 17.69
CA ALA A 253 10.58 -6.02 16.96
C ALA A 253 11.51 -5.02 16.24
N PHE A 254 12.75 -4.90 16.69
CA PHE A 254 13.75 -3.98 16.14
C PHE A 254 14.64 -4.59 15.05
N THR A 255 14.53 -5.89 14.80
CA THR A 255 15.42 -6.61 13.88
C THR A 255 14.71 -7.66 13.02
N GLN A 256 13.48 -8.02 13.37
CA GLN A 256 12.76 -9.09 12.64
C GLN A 256 12.30 -8.64 11.26
N GLU A 257 12.22 -9.61 10.36
CA GLU A 257 11.66 -9.46 9.02
C GLU A 257 10.19 -9.88 8.99
N TRP A 258 9.48 -9.50 7.93
CA TRP A 258 8.07 -9.83 7.73
C TRP A 258 7.75 -11.32 7.89
N SER A 259 8.56 -12.22 7.33
CA SER A 259 8.36 -13.67 7.44
C SER A 259 8.36 -14.18 8.88
N THR A 260 9.27 -13.67 9.72
CA THR A 260 9.33 -13.98 11.15
C THR A 260 8.11 -13.43 11.88
N TYR A 261 7.74 -12.20 11.57
CA TYR A 261 6.55 -11.55 12.15
C TYR A 261 5.27 -12.33 11.85
N VAL A 262 5.07 -12.73 10.60
CA VAL A 262 3.93 -13.57 10.18
C VAL A 262 3.95 -14.93 10.88
N ALA A 263 5.11 -15.58 10.97
CA ALA A 263 5.21 -16.88 11.61
C ALA A 263 4.79 -16.85 13.10
N LYS A 264 5.18 -15.81 13.83
CA LYS A 264 4.73 -15.60 15.22
C LYS A 264 3.22 -15.36 15.30
N GLY A 265 2.66 -14.57 14.37
CA GLY A 265 1.21 -14.34 14.29
C GLY A 265 0.42 -15.62 14.01
N LYS A 266 0.86 -16.43 13.06
CA LYS A 266 0.22 -17.74 12.74
C LYS A 266 0.27 -18.72 13.92
N ASN A 267 1.18 -18.54 14.86
CA ASN A 267 1.22 -19.28 16.13
C ASN A 267 0.44 -18.59 17.26
N HIS A 268 -0.40 -17.61 16.95
CA HIS A 268 -1.32 -16.93 17.88
C HIS A 268 -0.62 -16.23 19.07
N ARG A 269 0.59 -15.71 18.86
CA ARG A 269 1.45 -15.23 19.95
C ARG A 269 1.21 -13.78 20.35
N TYR A 270 0.46 -12.97 19.56
CA TYR A 270 0.36 -11.54 19.76
C TYR A 270 -0.85 -11.09 20.56
N GLY A 271 -0.62 -10.24 21.56
CA GLY A 271 -1.65 -9.44 22.22
C GLY A 271 -2.03 -8.20 21.44
N LEU A 272 -1.02 -7.41 21.06
CA LEU A 272 -1.15 -6.22 20.21
C LEU A 272 -0.15 -6.32 19.06
N CYS A 273 -0.61 -6.08 17.84
CA CYS A 273 0.23 -6.08 16.65
C CYS A 273 -0.27 -5.06 15.63
N PHE A 274 0.54 -4.78 14.62
CA PHE A 274 0.30 -3.77 13.59
C PHE A 274 0.39 -4.41 12.23
N THR A 275 -0.60 -4.17 11.37
CA THR A 275 -0.60 -4.67 10.00
C THR A 275 -1.73 -3.99 9.21
N TRP A 276 -1.66 -4.09 7.88
CA TRP A 276 -2.75 -3.66 7.01
C TRP A 276 -4.05 -4.40 7.30
N ASP A 277 -3.98 -5.73 7.33
CA ASP A 277 -5.09 -6.63 7.63
C ASP A 277 -4.61 -7.75 8.53
N ILE A 278 -5.29 -7.94 9.65
CA ILE A 278 -4.92 -8.98 10.61
C ILE A 278 -4.99 -10.41 10.00
N ALA A 279 -5.83 -10.62 8.99
CA ALA A 279 -5.89 -11.89 8.27
C ALA A 279 -4.57 -12.28 7.58
N ASN A 280 -3.65 -11.34 7.38
CA ASN A 280 -2.32 -11.62 6.84
C ASN A 280 -1.40 -12.33 7.83
N ILE A 281 -1.66 -12.18 9.12
CA ILE A 281 -0.78 -12.70 10.18
C ILE A 281 -1.47 -13.61 11.20
N ASP A 282 -2.79 -13.51 11.37
CA ASP A 282 -3.56 -14.33 12.32
C ASP A 282 -5.04 -14.41 11.91
N ASN A 283 -5.89 -14.95 12.77
CA ASN A 283 -7.33 -15.04 12.59
C ASN A 283 -7.99 -13.68 12.87
N ASN A 284 -8.70 -13.14 11.89
CA ASN A 284 -9.37 -11.85 12.01
C ASN A 284 -10.54 -11.83 13.01
N THR A 285 -11.08 -12.99 13.39
CA THR A 285 -12.18 -13.06 14.37
C THR A 285 -11.72 -12.88 15.81
N ASP A 286 -10.44 -13.07 16.09
CA ASP A 286 -9.86 -13.00 17.43
C ASP A 286 -9.39 -11.57 17.80
N TYR A 287 -9.33 -10.68 16.82
CA TYR A 287 -8.81 -9.33 16.98
C TYR A 287 -9.83 -8.26 16.66
N VAL A 288 -9.65 -7.12 17.28
CA VAL A 288 -10.36 -5.88 16.93
C VAL A 288 -9.35 -4.77 16.70
N MET A 289 -9.73 -3.79 15.91
CA MET A 289 -8.92 -2.58 15.73
C MET A 289 -8.84 -1.82 17.06
N LEU A 290 -7.64 -1.53 17.55
CA LEU A 290 -7.47 -0.71 18.74
C LEU A 290 -7.93 0.72 18.42
N PRO A 291 -8.79 1.35 19.24
CA PRO A 291 -9.19 2.72 19.00
C PRO A 291 -8.03 3.71 19.19
N ALA A 292 -8.20 4.92 18.67
CA ALA A 292 -7.30 6.02 18.93
C ALA A 292 -7.17 6.26 20.44
N LEU A 293 -5.95 6.20 20.97
CA LEU A 293 -5.70 6.32 22.39
C LEU A 293 -5.62 7.79 22.81
N THR A 294 -6.21 8.09 23.96
CA THR A 294 -6.01 9.37 24.64
C THR A 294 -4.79 9.26 25.56
N GLY A 295 -3.85 10.16 25.43
CA GLY A 295 -2.66 10.23 26.28
C GLY A 295 -2.92 10.87 27.64
N PRO A 296 -1.86 10.95 28.49
CA PRO A 296 -1.99 11.41 29.88
C PRO A 296 -2.56 12.83 30.03
N GLU A 297 -2.28 13.69 29.05
CA GLU A 297 -2.75 15.10 29.01
C GLU A 297 -4.02 15.31 28.19
N GLY A 298 -4.69 14.23 27.81
CA GLY A 298 -5.92 14.28 27.01
C GLY A 298 -5.68 14.40 25.50
N ALA A 299 -4.44 14.32 25.05
CA ALA A 299 -4.10 14.39 23.62
C ALA A 299 -4.55 13.15 22.85
N ARG A 300 -5.08 13.40 21.66
CA ARG A 300 -5.46 12.36 20.69
C ARG A 300 -5.33 12.93 19.28
N ASN A 301 -4.14 12.76 18.69
CA ASN A 301 -3.71 13.47 17.49
C ASN A 301 -3.53 12.48 16.35
N ILE A 302 -4.60 12.10 15.67
CA ILE A 302 -4.51 11.19 14.53
C ILE A 302 -4.03 11.96 13.30
N THR A 303 -2.87 11.58 12.81
CA THR A 303 -2.20 12.22 11.68
C THR A 303 -2.68 11.60 10.36
N ARG A 304 -3.11 12.45 9.43
CA ARG A 304 -3.46 12.02 8.09
C ARG A 304 -2.21 11.67 7.30
N GLN A 305 -2.12 10.45 6.78
CA GLN A 305 -1.04 10.01 5.89
C GLN A 305 -1.36 10.24 4.41
N ASN A 306 -2.58 9.92 4.00
CA ASN A 306 -3.00 10.00 2.61
C ASN A 306 -4.41 10.57 2.47
N ASN A 307 -4.72 11.04 1.28
CA ASN A 307 -6.08 11.35 0.83
C ASN A 307 -6.45 10.47 -0.37
N SER A 308 -7.66 10.62 -0.88
CA SER A 308 -8.16 9.81 -1.99
C SER A 308 -7.43 10.05 -3.31
N GLU A 309 -6.77 11.20 -3.47
CA GLU A 309 -6.05 11.56 -4.69
C GLU A 309 -4.61 11.06 -4.70
N THR A 310 -3.96 10.98 -3.53
CA THR A 310 -2.56 10.55 -3.41
C THR A 310 -2.40 9.08 -3.05
N SER A 311 -3.40 8.50 -2.40
CA SER A 311 -3.42 7.09 -2.03
C SER A 311 -3.62 6.22 -3.27
N GLY A 312 -2.79 5.18 -3.42
CA GLY A 312 -2.93 4.25 -4.54
C GLY A 312 -2.61 4.88 -5.90
N PHE A 313 -1.59 5.72 -5.96
CA PHE A 313 -1.11 6.33 -7.20
C PHE A 313 0.37 6.03 -7.44
N ASP A 314 0.67 5.52 -8.63
CA ASP A 314 2.04 5.35 -9.12
C ASP A 314 2.12 5.85 -10.56
N ARG A 315 2.83 6.98 -10.75
CA ARG A 315 2.99 7.57 -12.09
C ARG A 315 3.97 6.81 -12.98
N GLY A 316 4.89 6.06 -12.41
CA GLY A 316 5.96 5.38 -13.15
C GLY A 316 5.63 3.96 -13.61
N ARG A 317 4.35 3.62 -13.80
CA ARG A 317 3.91 2.25 -13.95
C ARG A 317 4.21 1.64 -15.32
N CYS A 318 3.95 2.35 -16.41
CA CYS A 318 4.14 1.83 -17.76
C CYS A 318 4.72 2.89 -18.68
N VAL A 319 5.70 2.51 -19.49
CA VAL A 319 6.38 3.43 -20.43
C VAL A 319 6.45 2.82 -21.83
N LEU A 320 6.51 3.66 -22.84
CA LEU A 320 6.87 3.27 -24.21
C LEU A 320 8.29 3.75 -24.51
N THR A 321 9.03 2.93 -25.22
CA THR A 321 10.41 3.23 -25.63
C THR A 321 10.47 3.88 -27.00
N SER A 322 11.59 4.47 -27.31
CA SER A 322 11.86 5.02 -28.65
C SER A 322 11.94 3.96 -29.75
N SER A 323 12.03 2.68 -29.40
CA SER A 323 11.99 1.56 -30.35
C SER A 323 10.58 1.14 -30.76
N CYS A 324 9.56 1.62 -30.06
CA CYS A 324 8.15 1.35 -30.41
C CYS A 324 7.80 1.95 -31.76
N ARG A 325 7.61 1.08 -32.76
CA ARG A 325 7.31 1.53 -34.12
C ARG A 325 5.85 1.88 -34.35
N ASN A 326 4.95 1.24 -33.60
CA ASN A 326 3.51 1.48 -33.70
C ASN A 326 2.96 2.01 -32.37
N THR A 327 3.32 3.23 -32.05
CA THR A 327 2.94 3.89 -30.79
C THR A 327 1.42 4.04 -30.66
N ALA A 328 0.70 4.25 -31.76
CA ALA A 328 -0.76 4.33 -31.76
C ALA A 328 -1.41 3.00 -31.34
N LEU A 329 -0.92 1.87 -31.88
CA LEU A 329 -1.39 0.54 -31.49
C LEU A 329 -1.06 0.25 -30.02
N ALA A 330 0.18 0.57 -29.61
CA ALA A 330 0.61 0.36 -28.23
C ALA A 330 -0.25 1.16 -27.25
N ALA A 331 -0.50 2.43 -27.53
CA ALA A 331 -1.37 3.28 -26.70
C ALA A 331 -2.81 2.74 -26.65
N ALA A 332 -3.39 2.36 -27.79
CA ALA A 332 -4.75 1.81 -27.84
C ALA A 332 -4.87 0.46 -27.11
N TRP A 333 -3.83 -0.38 -27.15
CA TRP A 333 -3.79 -1.62 -26.41
C TRP A 333 -3.66 -1.38 -24.91
N ILE A 334 -2.78 -0.47 -24.50
CA ILE A 334 -2.62 -0.08 -23.08
C ILE A 334 -3.91 0.55 -22.54
N ASP A 335 -4.65 1.28 -23.37
CA ASP A 335 -5.93 1.87 -22.94
C ASP A 335 -6.95 0.84 -22.48
N GLN A 336 -6.88 -0.40 -23.00
CA GLN A 336 -7.77 -1.49 -22.55
C GLN A 336 -7.54 -1.82 -21.05
N MET A 337 -6.36 -1.55 -20.52
CA MET A 337 -6.05 -1.75 -19.09
C MET A 337 -6.85 -0.81 -18.19
N TYR A 338 -7.28 0.34 -18.73
CA TYR A 338 -8.08 1.35 -18.01
C TYR A 338 -9.60 1.13 -18.14
N ALA A 339 -10.04 0.14 -18.89
CA ALA A 339 -11.46 -0.19 -18.99
C ALA A 339 -12.00 -0.67 -17.62
N PRO A 340 -13.21 -0.24 -17.21
CA PRO A 340 -13.75 -0.50 -15.87
C PRO A 340 -13.87 -1.96 -15.46
N LEU A 341 -14.04 -2.89 -16.42
CA LEU A 341 -14.04 -4.33 -16.14
C LEU A 341 -12.66 -4.98 -16.26
N GLN A 342 -11.71 -4.33 -16.94
CA GLN A 342 -10.34 -4.85 -17.10
C GLN A 342 -9.44 -4.46 -15.92
N SER A 343 -9.51 -3.20 -15.49
CA SER A 343 -8.69 -2.70 -14.39
C SER A 343 -8.79 -3.54 -13.11
N PRO A 344 -9.99 -3.92 -12.62
CA PRO A 344 -10.11 -4.77 -11.45
C PRO A 344 -9.47 -6.16 -11.62
N GLN A 345 -9.56 -6.75 -12.81
CA GLN A 345 -8.92 -8.03 -13.10
C GLN A 345 -7.40 -7.91 -13.02
N ASN A 346 -6.83 -6.88 -13.62
CA ASN A 346 -5.40 -6.63 -13.55
C ASN A 346 -4.93 -6.40 -12.11
N ASN A 347 -5.77 -5.75 -11.31
CA ASN A 347 -5.45 -5.37 -9.94
C ASN A 347 -5.55 -6.53 -8.93
N TRP A 348 -6.54 -7.39 -9.06
CA TRP A 348 -6.80 -8.47 -8.10
C TRP A 348 -6.65 -9.88 -8.65
N GLY A 349 -7.05 -10.14 -9.88
CA GLY A 349 -6.96 -11.46 -10.48
C GLY A 349 -8.13 -11.82 -11.39
N SER A 350 -8.30 -13.10 -11.65
CA SER A 350 -9.15 -13.62 -12.72
C SER A 350 -10.52 -14.14 -12.26
N TYR A 351 -11.35 -14.43 -13.26
CA TYR A 351 -12.58 -15.21 -13.14
C TYR A 351 -12.66 -16.25 -14.26
N GLY A 352 -13.42 -17.32 -14.04
CA GLY A 352 -13.76 -18.33 -15.06
C GLY A 352 -12.58 -19.22 -15.49
N GLU A 353 -11.53 -19.31 -14.71
CA GLU A 353 -10.52 -20.35 -14.85
C GLU A 353 -11.10 -21.68 -14.33
N LYS A 354 -10.94 -22.76 -15.07
CA LYS A 354 -11.55 -24.04 -14.70
C LYS A 354 -10.68 -24.75 -13.71
N ASP A 355 -9.57 -24.96 -13.67
CA ASP A 355 -8.78 -25.80 -12.75
C ASP A 355 -7.85 -24.95 -11.86
N SER A 356 -8.25 -23.73 -11.54
CA SER A 356 -7.45 -22.79 -10.81
C SER A 356 -8.29 -21.94 -9.87
N PHE A 357 -7.64 -21.25 -8.95
CA PHE A 357 -8.29 -20.33 -8.04
C PHE A 357 -8.75 -19.06 -8.80
N ASN A 358 -10.00 -18.67 -8.60
CA ASN A 358 -10.55 -17.43 -9.12
C ASN A 358 -10.74 -16.42 -7.99
N ILE A 359 -10.41 -15.16 -8.26
CA ILE A 359 -10.71 -14.03 -7.36
C ILE A 359 -12.17 -13.58 -7.52
N PHE A 360 -12.67 -13.67 -8.75
CA PHE A 360 -13.97 -13.16 -9.11
C PHE A 360 -14.88 -14.25 -9.68
N GLU A 361 -16.17 -14.01 -9.56
CA GLU A 361 -17.20 -14.54 -10.43
C GLU A 361 -17.84 -13.40 -11.23
N LEU A 362 -18.31 -13.70 -12.45
CA LEU A 362 -19.06 -12.74 -13.25
C LEU A 362 -20.48 -12.66 -12.71
N SER A 363 -20.96 -11.44 -12.48
CA SER A 363 -22.28 -11.13 -11.93
C SER A 363 -22.90 -9.96 -12.68
N THR A 364 -24.03 -9.49 -12.21
CA THR A 364 -24.70 -8.31 -12.74
C THR A 364 -24.88 -7.25 -11.65
N ASN A 365 -24.70 -5.98 -12.02
CA ASN A 365 -24.99 -4.86 -11.15
C ASN A 365 -26.50 -4.56 -11.07
N LYS A 366 -26.87 -3.57 -10.25
CA LYS A 366 -28.26 -3.14 -10.06
C LYS A 366 -28.98 -2.68 -11.35
N ASP A 367 -28.21 -2.26 -12.35
CA ASP A 367 -28.72 -1.75 -13.64
C ASP A 367 -28.70 -2.83 -14.74
N GLY A 368 -28.32 -4.08 -14.39
CA GLY A 368 -28.26 -5.22 -15.30
C GLY A 368 -26.98 -5.32 -16.12
N GLY A 369 -25.99 -4.45 -15.88
CA GLY A 369 -24.66 -4.51 -16.50
C GLY A 369 -23.75 -5.56 -15.87
N GLU A 370 -22.69 -5.94 -16.60
CA GLU A 370 -21.70 -6.88 -16.08
C GLU A 370 -20.93 -6.30 -14.89
N MET A 371 -20.67 -7.14 -13.90
CA MET A 371 -19.93 -6.79 -12.70
C MET A 371 -19.08 -7.99 -12.25
N LEU A 372 -17.89 -7.71 -11.74
CA LEU A 372 -17.02 -8.67 -11.08
C LEU A 372 -17.34 -8.70 -9.59
N LYS A 373 -17.69 -9.87 -9.08
CA LYS A 373 -17.96 -10.06 -7.66
C LYS A 373 -16.80 -10.83 -7.03
N HIS A 374 -16.19 -10.25 -5.99
CA HIS A 374 -15.16 -10.92 -5.22
C HIS A 374 -15.69 -12.21 -4.59
N LEU A 375 -14.93 -13.28 -4.74
CA LEU A 375 -15.17 -14.53 -4.03
C LEU A 375 -14.60 -14.45 -2.61
N ASP A 376 -15.15 -15.26 -1.72
CA ASP A 376 -14.61 -15.42 -0.37
C ASP A 376 -13.27 -16.14 -0.45
N LEU A 377 -12.23 -15.54 0.15
CA LEU A 377 -10.87 -16.10 0.19
C LEU A 377 -10.71 -17.20 1.25
N GLY A 378 -11.70 -17.36 2.14
CA GLY A 378 -11.58 -18.27 3.29
C GLY A 378 -10.43 -17.86 4.21
N ASP A 379 -9.58 -18.81 4.57
CA ASP A 379 -8.42 -18.59 5.46
C ASP A 379 -7.16 -18.11 4.71
N GLN A 380 -7.26 -17.78 3.42
CA GLN A 380 -6.11 -17.34 2.64
C GLN A 380 -5.79 -15.86 2.90
N SER A 381 -4.51 -15.53 2.95
CA SER A 381 -4.05 -14.15 3.06
C SER A 381 -4.45 -13.34 1.81
N PRO A 382 -5.18 -12.22 1.96
CA PRO A 382 -5.56 -11.37 0.82
C PRO A 382 -4.36 -10.87 0.02
N VAL A 383 -3.26 -10.52 0.69
CA VAL A 383 -2.04 -10.03 0.01
C VAL A 383 -1.37 -11.14 -0.79
N GLU A 384 -1.25 -12.35 -0.25
CA GLU A 384 -0.63 -13.48 -0.97
C GLU A 384 -1.45 -13.89 -2.18
N VAL A 385 -2.77 -13.91 -2.05
CA VAL A 385 -3.69 -14.21 -3.16
C VAL A 385 -3.57 -13.15 -4.25
N ARG A 386 -3.55 -11.87 -3.88
CA ARG A 386 -3.37 -10.78 -4.83
C ARG A 386 -2.02 -10.85 -5.55
N GLU A 387 -0.93 -11.10 -4.85
CA GLU A 387 0.39 -11.27 -5.44
C GLU A 387 0.45 -12.43 -6.44
N ALA A 388 -0.21 -13.53 -6.10
CA ALA A 388 -0.27 -14.72 -6.97
C ALA A 388 -1.16 -14.51 -8.21
N GLN A 389 -2.20 -13.70 -8.14
CA GLN A 389 -3.25 -13.61 -9.15
C GLN A 389 -3.22 -12.35 -10.00
N SER A 390 -2.79 -11.21 -9.46
CA SER A 390 -2.77 -9.94 -10.20
C SER A 390 -1.70 -9.93 -11.30
N VAL A 391 -1.93 -9.14 -12.33
CA VAL A 391 -0.94 -8.87 -13.37
C VAL A 391 -0.36 -7.47 -13.26
N ASN A 392 -0.91 -6.65 -12.37
CA ASN A 392 -0.51 -5.26 -12.16
C ASN A 392 -0.52 -4.43 -13.47
N GLY A 393 0.52 -3.65 -13.71
CA GLY A 393 0.62 -2.79 -14.87
C GLY A 393 -0.17 -1.48 -14.71
N PRO A 394 -0.36 -0.75 -15.80
CA PRO A 394 -1.19 0.45 -15.82
C PRO A 394 -2.66 0.06 -15.64
N LEU A 395 -3.38 0.78 -14.80
CA LEU A 395 -4.82 0.55 -14.57
C LEU A 395 -5.43 1.73 -13.78
N ALA A 396 -6.74 1.78 -13.73
CA ALA A 396 -7.48 2.67 -12.85
C ALA A 396 -8.70 1.96 -12.26
N VAL A 397 -8.73 1.81 -10.96
CA VAL A 397 -9.93 1.42 -10.21
C VAL A 397 -10.40 2.64 -9.42
N LEU A 398 -11.55 3.18 -9.83
CA LEU A 398 -12.11 4.39 -9.25
C LEU A 398 -13.19 4.06 -8.22
N ASN A 399 -13.42 4.96 -7.28
CA ASN A 399 -14.43 4.77 -6.23
C ASN A 399 -15.82 4.46 -6.78
N GLU A 400 -16.21 5.08 -7.89
CA GLU A 400 -17.49 4.83 -8.55
C GLU A 400 -17.59 3.49 -9.26
N TYR A 401 -16.49 2.75 -9.40
CA TYR A 401 -16.53 1.40 -9.97
C TYR A 401 -17.07 0.37 -9.00
N TYR A 402 -16.98 0.65 -7.69
CA TYR A 402 -17.54 -0.24 -6.68
C TYR A 402 -19.06 -0.29 -6.78
N ASP A 403 -19.61 -1.51 -6.75
CA ASP A 403 -21.02 -1.86 -6.95
C ASP A 403 -21.57 -1.61 -8.37
N MET A 404 -20.74 -1.08 -9.28
CA MET A 404 -21.08 -0.91 -10.70
C MET A 404 -20.33 -1.89 -11.61
N TYR A 405 -19.03 -2.05 -11.41
CA TYR A 405 -18.17 -2.93 -12.22
C TYR A 405 -17.45 -3.99 -11.39
N VAL A 406 -17.29 -3.73 -10.11
CA VAL A 406 -16.61 -4.62 -9.17
C VAL A 406 -17.18 -4.42 -7.78
N THR A 407 -17.24 -5.48 -6.98
CA THR A 407 -17.54 -5.37 -5.56
C THR A 407 -16.32 -4.86 -4.80
N GLN A 408 -16.53 -4.18 -3.68
CA GLN A 408 -15.46 -3.84 -2.77
C GLN A 408 -14.93 -5.13 -2.12
N PRO A 409 -13.61 -5.34 -2.02
CA PRO A 409 -13.05 -6.46 -1.25
C PRO A 409 -13.55 -6.43 0.20
N ALA A 410 -13.87 -7.61 0.75
CA ALA A 410 -14.45 -7.71 2.10
C ALA A 410 -13.53 -7.13 3.18
N ASP A 411 -12.21 -7.38 3.05
CA ASP A 411 -11.17 -6.83 3.93
C ASP A 411 -11.10 -5.30 3.85
N ALA A 412 -11.12 -4.74 2.65
CA ALA A 412 -11.11 -3.30 2.43
C ALA A 412 -12.36 -2.63 3.02
N LYS A 413 -13.52 -3.22 2.82
CA LYS A 413 -14.78 -2.72 3.40
C LYS A 413 -14.73 -2.74 4.93
N TRP A 414 -14.29 -3.83 5.51
CA TRP A 414 -14.15 -3.98 6.96
C TRP A 414 -13.19 -2.92 7.52
N ARG A 415 -12.02 -2.74 6.88
CA ARG A 415 -11.03 -1.74 7.29
C ARG A 415 -11.59 -0.33 7.24
N LEU A 416 -12.25 0.05 6.14
CA LEU A 416 -12.86 1.37 5.97
C LEU A 416 -13.91 1.64 7.04
N ASP A 417 -14.84 0.70 7.26
CA ASP A 417 -15.92 0.86 8.24
C ASP A 417 -15.35 1.03 9.66
N ASN A 418 -14.41 0.17 10.05
CA ASN A 418 -13.79 0.26 11.38
C ASN A 418 -12.92 1.52 11.55
N MET A 419 -12.18 1.91 10.53
CA MET A 419 -11.37 3.13 10.54
C MET A 419 -12.28 4.38 10.70
N HIS A 420 -13.43 4.42 10.00
CA HIS A 420 -14.41 5.48 10.13
C HIS A 420 -14.95 5.61 11.57
N GLU A 421 -15.28 4.50 12.18
CA GLU A 421 -15.81 4.48 13.54
C GLU A 421 -14.75 4.82 14.59
N THR A 422 -13.50 4.40 14.35
CA THR A 422 -12.47 4.36 15.38
C THR A 422 -11.52 5.55 15.34
N TYR A 423 -11.18 6.07 14.14
CA TYR A 423 -10.08 7.04 13.98
C TYR A 423 -10.47 8.36 13.33
N LEU A 424 -11.33 8.37 12.30
CA LEU A 424 -11.49 9.55 11.45
C LEU A 424 -12.04 10.79 12.19
N LYS A 425 -12.83 10.59 13.24
CA LYS A 425 -13.35 11.69 14.08
C LYS A 425 -12.25 12.47 14.81
N ASP A 426 -11.09 11.85 15.03
CA ASP A 426 -9.95 12.41 15.76
C ASP A 426 -8.82 12.88 14.83
N MET A 427 -9.04 12.82 13.54
CA MET A 427 -8.06 13.25 12.54
C MET A 427 -7.85 14.75 12.57
N LYS A 428 -6.58 15.17 12.68
CA LYS A 428 -6.21 16.58 12.95
C LYS A 428 -6.04 17.44 11.70
N SER A 429 -5.71 16.86 10.56
CA SER A 429 -5.47 17.62 9.33
C SER A 429 -6.37 17.19 8.20
N LYS A 430 -6.72 18.15 7.33
CA LYS A 430 -7.41 17.91 6.05
C LYS A 430 -6.44 17.64 4.91
N TYR A 431 -5.18 18.02 5.08
CA TYR A 431 -4.18 18.04 4.04
C TYR A 431 -3.12 16.96 4.26
N VAL A 432 -2.54 16.53 3.15
CA VAL A 432 -1.35 15.68 3.11
C VAL A 432 -0.26 16.35 2.28
N TYR A 433 0.98 15.93 2.46
CA TYR A 433 2.06 16.37 1.61
C TYR A 433 1.80 15.92 0.16
N PRO A 434 1.83 16.82 -0.82
CA PRO A 434 1.44 16.49 -2.19
C PRO A 434 2.47 15.56 -2.87
N ASN A 435 1.98 14.73 -3.78
CA ASN A 435 2.81 13.89 -4.64
C ASN A 435 3.40 14.71 -5.79
N VAL A 436 4.47 15.47 -5.51
CA VAL A 436 5.12 16.38 -6.46
C VAL A 436 6.05 15.63 -7.41
N PHE A 437 5.91 15.86 -8.72
CA PHE A 437 6.88 15.41 -9.72
C PHE A 437 8.01 16.44 -9.79
N MET A 438 9.11 16.17 -9.12
CA MET A 438 10.26 17.08 -9.04
C MET A 438 11.16 17.00 -10.27
N SER A 439 11.86 18.11 -10.57
CA SER A 439 12.95 18.12 -11.55
C SER A 439 14.13 17.24 -11.10
N ILE A 440 15.03 16.88 -12.02
CA ILE A 440 16.26 16.16 -11.69
C ILE A 440 17.09 16.95 -10.66
N ASP A 441 17.21 18.25 -10.86
CA ASP A 441 18.01 19.12 -9.97
C ASP A 441 17.40 19.19 -8.57
N ASP A 442 16.08 19.31 -8.46
CA ASP A 442 15.40 19.34 -7.16
C ASP A 442 15.44 17.97 -6.48
N THR A 443 15.25 16.88 -7.25
CA THR A 443 15.40 15.52 -6.73
C THR A 443 16.81 15.29 -6.18
N ASN A 444 17.84 15.73 -6.87
CA ASN A 444 19.23 15.61 -6.39
C ASN A 444 19.47 16.40 -5.10
N LYS A 445 18.92 17.62 -5.02
CA LYS A 445 19.02 18.43 -3.78
C LYS A 445 18.30 17.79 -2.62
N VAL A 446 17.07 17.31 -2.83
CA VAL A 446 16.28 16.65 -1.80
C VAL A 446 16.98 15.38 -1.35
N SER A 447 17.40 14.52 -2.27
CA SER A 447 18.08 13.25 -1.96
C SER A 447 19.37 13.45 -1.16
N GLN A 448 20.08 14.55 -1.38
CA GLN A 448 21.30 14.85 -0.64
C GLN A 448 21.06 15.00 0.87
N TYR A 449 19.90 15.53 1.25
CA TYR A 449 19.55 15.78 2.65
C TYR A 449 18.58 14.73 3.20
N ASP A 450 17.56 14.36 2.42
CA ASP A 450 16.48 13.49 2.85
C ASP A 450 16.98 12.10 3.26
N THR A 451 17.86 11.50 2.47
CA THR A 451 18.41 10.17 2.75
C THR A 451 19.12 10.12 4.11
N ASP A 452 19.96 11.11 4.40
CA ASP A 452 20.72 11.14 5.65
C ASP A 452 19.81 11.49 6.84
N ILE A 453 18.89 12.43 6.67
CA ILE A 453 17.94 12.83 7.71
C ILE A 453 17.00 11.68 8.05
N LYS A 454 16.42 11.04 7.03
CA LYS A 454 15.51 9.90 7.22
C LYS A 454 16.22 8.75 7.93
N LYS A 455 17.38 8.35 7.45
CA LYS A 455 18.19 7.30 8.07
C LYS A 455 18.53 7.62 9.51
N TYR A 456 18.92 8.85 9.80
CA TYR A 456 19.21 9.31 11.16
C TYR A 456 17.97 9.22 12.06
N ALA A 457 16.82 9.72 11.59
CA ALA A 457 15.56 9.68 12.33
C ALA A 457 15.13 8.24 12.63
N GLU A 458 15.18 7.34 11.63
CA GLU A 458 14.86 5.93 11.78
C GLU A 458 15.78 5.21 12.77
N GLN A 459 17.08 5.44 12.67
CA GLN A 459 18.05 4.87 13.61
C GLN A 459 17.84 5.37 15.03
N LYS A 460 17.61 6.68 15.21
CA LYS A 460 17.38 7.27 16.51
C LYS A 460 16.06 6.85 17.14
N LYS A 461 15.00 6.75 16.35
CA LYS A 461 13.73 6.20 16.81
C LYS A 461 13.90 4.79 17.38
N ALA A 462 14.54 3.90 16.63
CA ALA A 462 14.79 2.54 17.08
C ALA A 462 15.68 2.51 18.35
N ASP A 463 16.76 3.29 18.36
CA ASP A 463 17.70 3.37 19.48
C ASP A 463 17.03 3.90 20.75
N TRP A 464 16.30 5.01 20.67
CA TRP A 464 15.63 5.59 21.83
C TRP A 464 14.48 4.73 22.38
N ILE A 465 13.74 4.04 21.53
CA ILE A 465 12.71 3.10 22.01
C ILE A 465 13.38 1.90 22.71
N LEU A 466 14.45 1.37 22.13
CA LEU A 466 15.12 0.18 22.68
C LEU A 466 15.98 0.49 23.91
N ASN A 467 16.77 1.54 23.87
CA ASN A 467 17.83 1.82 24.84
C ASN A 467 17.59 3.06 25.71
N GLY A 468 16.69 3.93 25.36
CA GLY A 468 16.39 5.19 26.06
C GLY A 468 17.19 6.41 25.59
#